data_ef0af034908b061261b380e922d2aa02
#
_entry.id   ef0af034908b061261b380e922d2aa02
#
_cell.length_a   1.000
_cell.length_b   1.000
_cell.length_c   1.000
_cell.angle_alpha   90.00
_cell.angle_beta   90.00
_cell.angle_gamma   90.00
#
_symmetry.space_group_name_H-M   'P 1'
#
loop_
_entity.id
_entity.type
_entity.pdbx_description
1 polymer ?
#
loop_
_entity_poly.entity_id
_entity_poly.type
_entity_poly.pdbx_seq_one_letter_code
_entity_poly.pdbx_strand_id
1 'polypeptide(L)'
;MDSSLPHAAKWLVILTAAVIWFMLPGYRDLIEPDEGRYAEIPREMKASGDWLTPRLNDFKYFEKPPLQYWMTAVSYTLFGESNATARLWVLLCGFAAALWLMYVGGRLWGELTGFYAFLVVQSMLLYFVLGHLLTLDMSLSAFMTAALGALLVAQSSRDDPSAVRNWMLLSWLLTAFAVLSKGLV
;
A
#
# COMPACT_ATOMS: atom_id res chain seq x y z
N MET A 1 -32.53 -16.12 8.18
CA MET A 1 -32.20 -14.91 8.95
C MET A 1 -31.01 -14.26 8.22
N ASP A 2 -31.27 -13.14 7.59
CA ASP A 2 -30.24 -12.41 6.85
C ASP A 2 -29.30 -11.76 7.88
N SER A 3 -28.13 -12.37 8.08
CA SER A 3 -27.14 -11.96 9.09
C SER A 3 -26.19 -10.85 8.60
N SER A 4 -26.62 -10.11 7.57
CA SER A 4 -25.82 -9.01 7.05
C SER A 4 -25.87 -7.81 8.02
N LEU A 5 -24.70 -7.32 8.42
CA LEU A 5 -24.61 -6.07 9.17
C LEU A 5 -25.21 -4.92 8.33
N PRO A 6 -25.94 -3.98 8.96
CA PRO A 6 -26.44 -2.79 8.27
C PRO A 6 -25.30 -2.07 7.54
N HIS A 7 -25.54 -1.57 6.33
CA HIS A 7 -24.51 -0.85 5.55
C HIS A 7 -23.91 0.31 6.34
N ALA A 8 -24.73 1.05 7.08
CA ALA A 8 -24.24 2.14 7.95
C ALA A 8 -23.24 1.66 9.01
N ALA A 9 -23.46 0.49 9.62
CA ALA A 9 -22.54 -0.07 10.61
C ALA A 9 -21.19 -0.47 9.97
N LYS A 10 -21.21 -1.05 8.77
CA LYS A 10 -19.98 -1.38 8.04
C LYS A 10 -19.15 -0.14 7.72
N TRP A 11 -19.80 0.91 7.22
CA TRP A 11 -19.13 2.18 6.93
C TRP A 11 -18.59 2.85 8.20
N LEU A 12 -19.31 2.80 9.29
CA LEU A 12 -18.82 3.33 10.57
C LEU A 12 -17.54 2.62 11.01
N VAL A 13 -17.50 1.29 10.90
CA VAL A 13 -16.31 0.51 11.26
C VAL A 13 -15.13 0.83 10.33
N ILE A 14 -15.34 0.92 9.01
CA ILE A 14 -14.29 1.28 8.04
C ILE A 14 -13.76 2.69 8.33
N LEU A 15 -14.63 3.66 8.58
CA LEU A 15 -14.23 5.03 8.91
C LEU A 15 -13.46 5.08 10.25
N THR A 16 -13.90 4.33 11.26
CA THR A 16 -13.17 4.23 12.52
C THR A 16 -11.79 3.62 12.32
N ALA A 17 -11.69 2.55 11.54
CA ALA A 17 -10.40 1.93 11.17
C ALA A 17 -9.50 2.92 10.41
N ALA A 18 -10.06 3.70 9.47
CA ALA A 18 -9.31 4.74 8.76
C ALA A 18 -8.80 5.82 9.71
N VAL A 19 -9.63 6.30 10.63
CA VAL A 19 -9.21 7.29 11.64
C VAL A 19 -8.05 6.74 12.47
N ILE A 20 -8.17 5.51 12.99
CA ILE A 20 -7.10 4.86 13.77
C ILE A 20 -5.82 4.71 12.94
N TRP A 21 -5.96 4.28 11.67
CA TRP A 21 -4.83 4.05 10.78
C TRP A 21 -4.06 5.32 10.42
N PHE A 22 -4.75 6.43 10.17
CA PHE A 22 -4.13 7.68 9.73
C PHE A 22 -3.93 8.71 10.83
N MET A 23 -4.30 8.43 12.09
CA MET A 23 -4.35 9.43 13.16
C MET A 23 -2.96 9.97 13.57
N LEU A 24 -1.92 9.13 13.59
CA LEU A 24 -0.65 9.49 14.22
C LEU A 24 0.62 9.14 13.39
N PRO A 25 0.67 9.36 12.06
CA PRO A 25 1.85 8.99 11.28
C PRO A 25 3.10 9.82 11.62
N GLY A 26 2.92 11.04 12.14
CA GLY A 26 3.99 11.94 12.51
C GLY A 26 4.36 11.93 14.00
N TYR A 27 3.68 11.13 14.82
CA TYR A 27 3.90 11.13 16.27
C TYR A 27 5.32 10.72 16.67
N ARG A 28 5.89 9.77 15.97
CA ARG A 28 7.19 9.18 16.23
C ARG A 28 8.23 9.67 15.22
N ASP A 29 9.43 9.95 15.69
CA ASP A 29 10.56 10.21 14.79
C ASP A 29 10.88 9.02 13.91
N LEU A 30 11.62 9.27 12.83
CA LEU A 30 12.08 8.23 11.91
C LEU A 30 13.11 7.35 12.61
N ILE A 31 12.96 6.03 12.51
CA ILE A 31 13.90 5.07 13.10
C ILE A 31 15.11 4.92 12.18
N GLU A 32 16.28 5.24 12.71
CA GLU A 32 17.54 4.99 12.02
C GLU A 32 17.92 3.49 12.06
N PRO A 33 18.63 2.97 11.04
CA PRO A 33 19.07 3.69 9.83
C PRO A 33 18.05 3.66 8.68
N ASP A 34 17.01 2.82 8.73
CA ASP A 34 16.19 2.50 7.57
C ASP A 34 15.20 3.60 7.20
N GLU A 35 14.37 4.06 8.15
CA GLU A 35 13.40 5.12 7.84
C GLU A 35 14.10 6.44 7.46
N GLY A 36 15.21 6.77 8.14
CA GLY A 36 16.02 7.95 7.81
C GLY A 36 16.52 7.91 6.36
N ARG A 37 17.09 6.79 5.94
CA ARG A 37 17.56 6.58 4.57
C ARG A 37 16.44 6.69 3.55
N TYR A 38 15.29 6.05 3.79
CA TYR A 38 14.14 6.08 2.89
C TYR A 38 13.40 7.43 2.88
N ALA A 39 13.66 8.30 3.86
CA ALA A 39 13.18 9.67 3.89
C ALA A 39 14.16 10.65 3.21
N GLU A 40 15.46 10.44 3.38
CA GLU A 40 16.49 11.34 2.86
C GLU A 40 16.63 11.26 1.34
N ILE A 41 16.62 10.06 0.76
CA ILE A 41 16.71 9.88 -0.70
C ILE A 41 15.63 10.68 -1.45
N PRO A 42 14.33 10.60 -1.10
CA PRO A 42 13.29 11.43 -1.73
C PRO A 42 13.47 12.93 -1.48
N ARG A 43 14.03 13.32 -0.34
CA ARG A 43 14.33 14.72 -0.03
C ARG A 43 15.40 15.27 -0.98
N GLU A 44 16.49 14.52 -1.19
CA GLU A 44 17.52 14.89 -2.16
C GLU A 44 16.99 14.91 -3.60
N MET A 45 16.15 13.96 -4.00
CA MET A 45 15.49 13.97 -5.31
C MET A 45 14.67 15.24 -5.53
N LYS A 46 13.87 15.64 -4.52
CA LYS A 46 13.08 16.87 -4.59
C LYS A 46 13.97 18.11 -4.64
N ALA A 47 15.02 18.18 -3.82
CA ALA A 47 15.92 19.33 -3.74
C ALA A 47 16.76 19.52 -5.01
N SER A 48 17.25 18.43 -5.60
CA SER A 48 18.06 18.47 -6.82
C SER A 48 17.24 18.57 -8.11
N GLY A 49 15.97 18.15 -8.09
CA GLY A 49 15.14 17.97 -9.28
C GLY A 49 15.49 16.73 -10.11
N ASP A 50 16.48 15.93 -9.70
CA ASP A 50 16.87 14.65 -10.34
C ASP A 50 16.06 13.50 -9.75
N TRP A 51 14.94 13.20 -10.35
CA TRP A 51 14.06 12.12 -9.93
C TRP A 51 14.45 10.75 -10.52
N LEU A 52 15.45 10.73 -11.40
CA LEU A 52 15.89 9.50 -12.06
C LEU A 52 17.01 8.81 -11.28
N THR A 53 17.93 9.59 -10.69
CA THR A 53 19.12 9.07 -10.01
C THR A 53 18.96 9.21 -8.50
N PRO A 54 18.55 8.15 -7.77
CA PRO A 54 18.52 8.20 -6.31
C PRO A 54 19.91 8.50 -5.74
N ARG A 55 19.96 9.39 -4.76
CA ARG A 55 21.20 9.73 -4.03
C ARG A 55 20.94 9.67 -2.53
N LEU A 56 21.99 9.34 -1.80
CA LEU A 56 22.04 9.39 -0.35
C LEU A 56 23.35 10.09 0.07
N ASN A 57 23.27 11.27 0.66
CA ASN A 57 24.39 12.13 0.97
C ASN A 57 25.27 12.39 -0.28
N ASP A 58 24.62 12.77 -1.39
CA ASP A 58 25.21 12.99 -2.73
C ASP A 58 25.76 11.75 -3.44
N PHE A 59 25.87 10.59 -2.78
CA PHE A 59 26.30 9.35 -3.42
C PHE A 59 25.13 8.65 -4.13
N LYS A 60 25.37 8.15 -5.35
CA LYS A 60 24.39 7.39 -6.12
C LYS A 60 23.98 6.13 -5.35
N TYR A 61 22.68 5.90 -5.22
CA TYR A 61 22.12 4.81 -4.45
C TYR A 61 21.17 3.97 -5.31
N PHE A 62 21.65 2.88 -5.89
CA PHE A 62 20.89 1.98 -6.78
C PHE A 62 20.54 0.63 -6.13
N GLU A 63 20.57 0.54 -4.81
CA GLU A 63 20.29 -0.72 -4.10
C GLU A 63 18.83 -1.18 -4.24
N LYS A 64 17.90 -0.24 -4.35
CA LYS A 64 16.47 -0.53 -4.43
C LYS A 64 15.81 0.20 -5.60
N PRO A 65 14.70 -0.36 -6.16
CA PRO A 65 13.91 0.30 -7.20
C PRO A 65 13.27 1.60 -6.71
N PRO A 66 12.93 2.51 -7.64
CA PRO A 66 12.65 3.90 -7.30
C PRO A 66 11.22 4.21 -6.85
N LEU A 67 10.26 3.29 -6.95
CA LEU A 67 8.83 3.61 -6.75
C LEU A 67 8.56 4.23 -5.37
N GLN A 68 9.12 3.66 -4.31
CA GLN A 68 8.97 4.20 -2.95
C GLN A 68 9.52 5.62 -2.87
N TYR A 69 10.70 5.88 -3.45
CA TYR A 69 11.31 7.20 -3.43
C TYR A 69 10.48 8.22 -4.19
N TRP A 70 9.99 7.87 -5.38
CA TRP A 70 9.11 8.75 -6.16
C TRP A 70 7.85 9.13 -5.40
N MET A 71 7.18 8.15 -4.79
CA MET A 71 5.92 8.40 -4.08
C MET A 71 6.12 9.24 -2.82
N THR A 72 7.24 9.04 -2.10
CA THR A 72 7.60 9.87 -0.96
C THR A 72 8.00 11.28 -1.41
N ALA A 73 8.75 11.44 -2.52
CA ALA A 73 9.10 12.74 -3.08
C ALA A 73 7.86 13.52 -3.57
N VAL A 74 6.87 12.83 -4.16
CA VAL A 74 5.55 13.43 -4.48
C VAL A 74 4.86 13.90 -3.21
N SER A 75 4.83 13.08 -2.16
CA SER A 75 4.25 13.44 -0.86
C SER A 75 4.91 14.70 -0.28
N TYR A 76 6.23 14.77 -0.30
CA TYR A 76 6.98 15.95 0.14
C TYR A 76 6.72 17.21 -0.71
N THR A 77 6.49 17.03 -2.01
CA THR A 77 6.20 18.13 -2.91
C THR A 77 4.81 18.71 -2.66
N LEU A 78 3.82 17.85 -2.37
CA LEU A 78 2.43 18.26 -2.19
C LEU A 78 2.13 18.78 -0.79
N PHE A 79 2.74 18.17 0.25
CA PHE A 79 2.35 18.40 1.65
C PHE A 79 3.50 18.92 2.53
N GLY A 80 4.68 19.12 1.95
CA GLY A 80 5.87 19.52 2.71
C GLY A 80 6.59 18.31 3.35
N GLU A 81 7.79 18.58 3.88
CA GLU A 81 8.66 17.55 4.49
C GLU A 81 8.33 17.39 5.97
N SER A 82 7.94 16.17 6.36
CA SER A 82 7.66 15.82 7.75
C SER A 82 7.68 14.30 7.94
N ASN A 83 7.75 13.83 9.19
CA ASN A 83 7.66 12.40 9.50
C ASN A 83 6.34 11.76 9.01
N ALA A 84 5.25 12.55 9.02
CA ALA A 84 3.95 12.10 8.54
C ALA A 84 3.93 11.91 7.01
N THR A 85 4.44 12.90 6.28
CA THR A 85 4.46 12.86 4.81
C THR A 85 5.47 11.86 4.26
N ALA A 86 6.54 11.57 5.00
CA ALA A 86 7.45 10.47 4.69
C ALA A 86 6.72 9.11 4.66
N ARG A 87 5.86 8.86 5.63
CA ARG A 87 5.11 7.59 5.79
C ARG A 87 3.81 7.53 4.99
N LEU A 88 3.37 8.63 4.38
CA LEU A 88 2.05 8.72 3.74
C LEU A 88 1.83 7.62 2.70
N TRP A 89 2.82 7.36 1.85
CA TRP A 89 2.71 6.32 0.82
C TRP A 89 2.52 4.92 1.42
N VAL A 90 3.29 4.58 2.43
CA VAL A 90 3.22 3.28 3.12
C VAL A 90 1.85 3.08 3.77
N LEU A 91 1.34 4.12 4.44
CA LEU A 91 -0.01 4.14 5.03
C LEU A 91 -1.10 3.91 3.98
N LEU A 92 -1.01 4.62 2.85
CA LEU A 92 -1.97 4.48 1.75
C LEU A 92 -1.94 3.06 1.18
N CYS A 93 -0.75 2.49 0.95
CA CYS A 93 -0.60 1.13 0.47
C CYS A 93 -1.23 0.11 1.44
N GLY A 94 -0.95 0.22 2.73
CA GLY A 94 -1.50 -0.70 3.72
C GLY A 94 -3.03 -0.60 3.81
N PHE A 95 -3.59 0.58 3.91
CA PHE A 95 -5.04 0.73 3.99
C PHE A 95 -5.75 0.29 2.69
N ALA A 96 -5.20 0.65 1.54
CA ALA A 96 -5.73 0.24 0.24
C ALA A 96 -5.70 -1.28 0.04
N ALA A 97 -4.64 -1.96 0.49
CA ALA A 97 -4.55 -3.42 0.42
C ALA A 97 -5.61 -4.11 1.29
N ALA A 98 -5.90 -3.58 2.47
CA ALA A 98 -6.96 -4.11 3.32
C ALA A 98 -8.37 -3.92 2.69
N LEU A 99 -8.62 -2.75 2.08
CA LEU A 99 -9.87 -2.52 1.32
C LEU A 99 -9.96 -3.42 0.08
N TRP A 100 -8.83 -3.67 -0.58
CA TRP A 100 -8.77 -4.58 -1.71
C TRP A 100 -9.11 -6.02 -1.29
N LEU A 101 -8.58 -6.49 -0.16
CA LEU A 101 -8.94 -7.79 0.40
C LEU A 101 -10.42 -7.90 0.73
N MET A 102 -11.00 -6.83 1.28
CA MET A 102 -12.45 -6.75 1.51
C MET A 102 -13.23 -6.91 0.20
N TYR A 103 -12.83 -6.19 -0.85
CA TYR A 103 -13.47 -6.26 -2.16
C TYR A 103 -13.36 -7.66 -2.78
N VAL A 104 -12.14 -8.24 -2.84
CA VAL A 104 -11.89 -9.56 -3.44
C VAL A 104 -12.59 -10.65 -2.64
N GLY A 105 -12.46 -10.62 -1.31
CA GLY A 105 -13.14 -11.57 -0.43
C GLY A 105 -14.66 -11.51 -0.56
N GLY A 106 -15.20 -10.28 -0.63
CA GLY A 106 -16.63 -10.07 -0.84
C GLY A 106 -17.13 -10.59 -2.19
N ARG A 107 -16.34 -10.41 -3.23
CA ARG A 107 -16.66 -10.87 -4.58
C ARG A 107 -16.61 -12.40 -4.74
N LEU A 108 -15.66 -13.05 -4.08
CA LEU A 108 -15.43 -14.49 -4.24
C LEU A 108 -16.21 -15.35 -3.25
N TRP A 109 -16.41 -14.88 -2.02
CA TRP A 109 -16.97 -15.69 -0.93
C TRP A 109 -18.09 -14.99 -0.16
N GLY A 110 -18.55 -13.84 -0.65
CA GLY A 110 -19.66 -13.10 -0.07
C GLY A 110 -19.23 -11.94 0.82
N GLU A 111 -20.10 -10.93 0.90
CA GLU A 111 -19.82 -9.62 1.49
C GLU A 111 -19.31 -9.69 2.93
N LEU A 112 -19.86 -10.58 3.74
CA LEU A 112 -19.48 -10.73 5.15
C LEU A 112 -18.04 -11.27 5.27
N THR A 113 -17.66 -12.22 4.40
CA THR A 113 -16.31 -12.77 4.36
C THR A 113 -15.28 -11.68 4.01
N GLY A 114 -15.59 -10.84 3.02
CA GLY A 114 -14.75 -9.69 2.68
C GLY A 114 -14.59 -8.71 3.83
N PHE A 115 -15.69 -8.40 4.52
CA PHE A 115 -15.67 -7.50 5.67
C PHE A 115 -14.81 -8.07 6.82
N TYR A 116 -14.94 -9.35 7.13
CA TYR A 116 -14.08 -9.99 8.13
C TYR A 116 -12.60 -10.05 7.70
N ALA A 117 -12.31 -10.27 6.42
CA ALA A 117 -10.94 -10.23 5.91
C ALA A 117 -10.29 -8.86 6.16
N PHE A 118 -11.03 -7.77 5.93
CA PHE A 118 -10.58 -6.41 6.26
C PHE A 118 -10.28 -6.26 7.77
N LEU A 119 -11.21 -6.67 8.64
CA LEU A 119 -11.03 -6.54 10.08
C LEU A 119 -9.84 -7.35 10.60
N VAL A 120 -9.71 -8.59 10.15
CA VAL A 120 -8.61 -9.48 10.56
C VAL A 120 -7.26 -8.85 10.17
N VAL A 121 -7.10 -8.43 8.91
CA VAL A 121 -5.84 -7.84 8.46
C VAL A 121 -5.51 -6.55 9.20
N GLN A 122 -6.48 -5.67 9.42
CA GLN A 122 -6.28 -4.43 10.17
C GLN A 122 -5.96 -4.66 11.65
N SER A 123 -6.37 -5.79 12.22
CA SER A 123 -6.08 -6.16 13.62
C SER A 123 -4.75 -6.91 13.80
N MET A 124 -4.09 -7.33 12.71
CA MET A 124 -2.80 -8.03 12.79
C MET A 124 -1.68 -7.05 13.19
N LEU A 125 -1.04 -7.31 14.33
CA LEU A 125 0.02 -6.45 14.86
C LEU A 125 1.14 -6.20 13.85
N LEU A 126 1.64 -7.26 13.19
CA LEU A 126 2.71 -7.13 12.20
C LEU A 126 2.28 -6.25 11.01
N TYR A 127 1.06 -6.41 10.53
CA TYR A 127 0.53 -5.60 9.44
C TYR A 127 0.41 -4.12 9.83
N PHE A 128 -0.10 -3.87 11.02
CA PHE A 128 -0.20 -2.51 11.56
C PHE A 128 1.19 -1.86 11.70
N VAL A 129 2.15 -2.56 12.29
CA VAL A 129 3.53 -2.06 12.46
C VAL A 129 4.17 -1.76 11.11
N LEU A 130 4.15 -2.70 10.16
CA LEU A 130 4.73 -2.51 8.82
C LEU A 130 4.03 -1.39 8.04
N GLY A 131 2.73 -1.20 8.24
CA GLY A 131 1.97 -0.09 7.65
C GLY A 131 2.35 1.28 8.18
N HIS A 132 3.05 1.36 9.31
CA HIS A 132 3.49 2.61 9.96
C HIS A 132 5.01 2.79 9.98
N LEU A 133 5.76 1.88 9.36
CA LEU A 133 7.20 2.00 9.17
C LEU A 133 7.51 2.40 7.73
N LEU A 134 8.34 3.41 7.54
CA LEU A 134 8.81 3.80 6.21
C LEU A 134 9.81 2.77 5.69
N THR A 135 9.27 1.67 5.17
CA THR A 135 10.00 0.59 4.53
C THR A 135 9.36 0.22 3.20
N LEU A 136 10.04 -0.59 2.41
CA LEU A 136 9.54 -1.04 1.10
C LEU A 136 8.53 -2.19 1.22
N ASP A 137 8.42 -2.81 2.41
CA ASP A 137 7.71 -4.07 2.61
C ASP A 137 6.20 -3.92 2.47
N MET A 138 5.63 -2.84 2.99
CA MET A 138 4.19 -2.63 2.91
C MET A 138 3.74 -2.35 1.47
N SER A 139 4.48 -1.55 0.70
CA SER A 139 4.13 -1.29 -0.71
C SER A 139 4.28 -2.57 -1.56
N LEU A 140 5.33 -3.36 -1.35
CA LEU A 140 5.47 -4.69 -1.97
C LEU A 140 4.27 -5.59 -1.62
N SER A 141 3.95 -5.74 -0.32
CA SER A 141 2.84 -6.57 0.15
C SER A 141 1.50 -6.12 -0.43
N ALA A 142 1.26 -4.81 -0.52
CA ALA A 142 0.05 -4.25 -1.11
C ALA A 142 -0.10 -4.62 -2.58
N PHE A 143 0.94 -4.42 -3.39
CA PHE A 143 0.90 -4.74 -4.81
C PHE A 143 0.85 -6.25 -5.07
N MET A 144 1.55 -7.07 -4.29
CA MET A 144 1.46 -8.53 -4.38
C MET A 144 0.05 -9.02 -4.02
N THR A 145 -0.53 -8.53 -2.93
CA THR A 145 -1.91 -8.84 -2.53
C THR A 145 -2.90 -8.42 -3.61
N ALA A 146 -2.71 -7.24 -4.19
CA ALA A 146 -3.57 -6.74 -5.25
C ALA A 146 -3.43 -7.58 -6.54
N ALA A 147 -2.22 -7.96 -6.91
CA ALA A 147 -1.97 -8.80 -8.09
C ALA A 147 -2.60 -10.20 -7.94
N LEU A 148 -2.40 -10.85 -6.80
CA LEU A 148 -3.01 -12.17 -6.52
C LEU A 148 -4.53 -12.07 -6.45
N GLY A 149 -5.08 -11.03 -5.83
CA GLY A 149 -6.53 -10.79 -5.81
C GLY A 149 -7.12 -10.62 -7.20
N ALA A 150 -6.45 -9.84 -8.08
CA ALA A 150 -6.87 -9.68 -9.47
C ALA A 150 -6.80 -11.01 -10.24
N LEU A 151 -5.77 -11.84 -10.02
CA LEU A 151 -5.65 -13.17 -10.61
C LEU A 151 -6.79 -14.08 -10.17
N LEU A 152 -7.13 -14.11 -8.88
CA LEU A 152 -8.25 -14.92 -8.36
C LEU A 152 -9.59 -14.47 -8.96
N VAL A 153 -9.82 -13.16 -9.09
CA VAL A 153 -11.02 -12.63 -9.73
C VAL A 153 -11.05 -13.01 -11.22
N ALA A 154 -9.91 -12.97 -11.94
CA ALA A 154 -9.82 -13.45 -13.33
C ALA A 154 -10.26 -14.90 -13.43
N GLN A 155 -9.73 -15.78 -12.55
CA GLN A 155 -10.08 -17.20 -12.54
C GLN A 155 -11.55 -17.46 -12.19
N SER A 156 -12.20 -16.62 -11.40
CA SER A 156 -13.62 -16.74 -11.07
C SER A 156 -14.56 -16.22 -12.16
N SER A 157 -14.04 -15.46 -13.13
CA SER A 157 -14.79 -14.81 -14.20
C SER A 157 -14.70 -15.56 -15.54
N ARG A 158 -14.49 -16.88 -15.53
CA ARG A 158 -14.18 -17.70 -16.74
C ARG A 158 -15.22 -17.61 -17.84
N ASP A 159 -16.45 -17.33 -17.51
CA ASP A 159 -17.56 -17.22 -18.46
C ASP A 159 -17.56 -15.91 -19.26
N ASP A 160 -16.74 -14.92 -18.85
CA ASP A 160 -16.56 -13.64 -19.53
C ASP A 160 -15.09 -13.44 -19.96
N PRO A 161 -14.73 -13.75 -21.21
CA PRO A 161 -13.36 -13.60 -21.71
C PRO A 161 -12.80 -12.17 -21.60
N SER A 162 -13.68 -11.16 -21.68
CA SER A 162 -13.27 -9.75 -21.55
C SER A 162 -12.90 -9.39 -20.11
N ALA A 163 -13.68 -9.87 -19.16
CA ALA A 163 -13.37 -9.73 -17.74
C ALA A 163 -12.08 -10.46 -17.37
N VAL A 164 -11.91 -11.72 -17.82
CA VAL A 164 -10.67 -12.48 -17.61
C VAL A 164 -9.46 -11.69 -18.09
N ARG A 165 -9.51 -11.22 -19.34
CA ARG A 165 -8.39 -10.44 -19.92
C ARG A 165 -8.07 -9.20 -19.09
N ASN A 166 -9.07 -8.43 -18.72
CA ASN A 166 -8.87 -7.16 -18.00
C ASN A 166 -8.29 -7.40 -16.59
N TRP A 167 -8.79 -8.40 -15.88
CA TRP A 167 -8.27 -8.80 -14.57
C TRP A 167 -6.85 -9.37 -14.64
N MET A 168 -6.54 -10.13 -15.69
CA MET A 168 -5.18 -10.63 -15.95
C MET A 168 -4.20 -9.48 -16.24
N LEU A 169 -4.60 -8.51 -17.08
CA LEU A 169 -3.78 -7.34 -17.37
C LEU A 169 -3.53 -6.51 -16.09
N LEU A 170 -4.56 -6.34 -15.26
CA LEU A 170 -4.41 -5.68 -13.97
C LEU A 170 -3.44 -6.43 -13.05
N SER A 171 -3.54 -7.77 -12.98
CA SER A 171 -2.62 -8.59 -12.19
C SER A 171 -1.16 -8.40 -12.64
N TRP A 172 -0.90 -8.41 -13.95
CA TRP A 172 0.44 -8.17 -14.49
C TRP A 172 0.96 -6.76 -14.19
N LEU A 173 0.11 -5.74 -14.34
CA LEU A 173 0.46 -4.36 -14.00
C LEU A 173 0.83 -4.22 -12.52
N LEU A 174 0.03 -4.80 -11.63
CA LEU A 174 0.28 -4.75 -10.19
C LEU A 174 1.55 -5.53 -9.81
N THR A 175 1.84 -6.64 -10.49
CA THR A 175 3.11 -7.36 -10.33
C THR A 175 4.31 -6.50 -10.75
N ALA A 176 4.19 -5.75 -11.84
CA ALA A 176 5.23 -4.79 -12.25
C ALA A 176 5.47 -3.72 -11.18
N PHE A 177 4.42 -3.16 -10.57
CA PHE A 177 4.55 -2.23 -9.44
C PHE A 177 5.17 -2.88 -8.20
N ALA A 178 4.88 -4.15 -7.93
CA ALA A 178 5.53 -4.89 -6.85
C ALA A 178 7.05 -4.97 -7.07
N VAL A 179 7.48 -5.30 -8.30
CA VAL A 179 8.91 -5.31 -8.67
C VAL A 179 9.53 -3.92 -8.55
N LEU A 180 8.82 -2.87 -8.98
CA LEU A 180 9.29 -1.47 -8.85
C LEU A 180 9.32 -0.98 -7.39
N SER A 181 8.66 -1.67 -6.46
CA SER A 181 8.65 -1.31 -5.03
C SER A 181 9.89 -1.82 -4.30
N LYS A 182 10.33 -3.07 -4.53
CA LYS A 182 11.43 -3.67 -3.76
C LYS A 182 12.43 -4.46 -4.62
N GLY A 183 12.12 -4.71 -5.87
CA GLY A 183 12.91 -5.55 -6.77
C GLY A 183 12.40 -6.99 -6.82
N LEU A 184 13.16 -7.84 -7.49
CA LEU A 184 12.92 -9.29 -7.48
C LEU A 184 13.34 -9.84 -6.12
N VAL A 185 12.41 -10.42 -5.41
CA VAL A 185 12.60 -11.00 -4.07
C VAL A 185 12.69 -12.52 -4.21
#